data_43d8364b717eaf6ddd5b3a1353343a14
#
_entry.id   43d8364b717eaf6ddd5b3a1353343a14
#
_cell.length_a   1.000
_cell.length_b   1.000
_cell.length_c   1.000
_cell.angle_alpha   90.00
_cell.angle_beta   90.00
_cell.angle_gamma   90.00
#
_symmetry.space_group_name_H-M   'P 1'
#
loop_
_entity.id
_entity.type
_entity.pdbx_description
1 polymer ?
#
loop_
_entity_poly.entity_id
_entity_poly.type
_entity_poly.pdbx_seq_one_letter_code
_entity_poly.pdbx_strand_id
1 'polypeptide(L)'
;MRQLTPGMILLFILPLALQSASIAQSPKFVAGGADSVSAVVIDDCPLLHSSQMWSTDTEQLWQRVQALLKKSRSDTSSIVKLNLYAISPERLAVFEADILERFPDTRRPAVCAVVTPLPNRTEVALDFVAAGKTTSSDFKRGVKVIREDKDVARILPEGKRIYISGQAARGENLRKATEKTLEGLLDTLRFLNRETEDVVAIKVFLTKMHDGEYVQQAVTETFGKGSEPPIVFVQWQSSQSVPVEIELIGWGGAADQQQEVVEYLTPPNLSASPVFSRVCRINHGKSIYLSGLSAFNADANQHVVDTFGLLENTLALVESSSQYLVKATYYVTDGEISSSLGQYRPKVYNPKRPPAASKATVPIIGSQRQRFLMDMIAVPALDTMMP
;
A
#
# COMPACT_ATOMS: atom_id res chain seq x y z
N MET A 1 -17.73 82.29 6.31
CA MET A 1 -16.47 81.52 6.13
C MET A 1 -16.61 80.20 6.91
N ARG A 2 -16.85 79.08 6.18
CA ARG A 2 -16.91 77.73 6.76
C ARG A 2 -15.65 76.98 6.25
N GLN A 3 -14.81 76.55 7.17
CA GLN A 3 -13.62 75.77 6.88
C GLN A 3 -14.03 74.32 6.61
N LEU A 4 -13.61 73.80 5.50
CA LEU A 4 -13.70 72.39 5.12
C LEU A 4 -12.44 71.67 5.62
N THR A 5 -12.64 70.66 6.50
CA THR A 5 -11.60 69.75 6.92
C THR A 5 -11.41 68.62 5.88
N PRO A 6 -10.17 68.23 5.51
CA PRO A 6 -9.96 67.13 4.57
C PRO A 6 -10.08 65.78 5.27
N GLY A 7 -11.01 64.94 4.80
CA GLY A 7 -11.14 63.57 5.24
C GLY A 7 -9.97 62.72 4.72
N MET A 8 -9.30 62.05 5.65
CA MET A 8 -8.22 61.08 5.37
C MET A 8 -8.81 59.76 4.97
N ILE A 9 -8.68 59.39 3.71
CA ILE A 9 -9.05 58.06 3.17
C ILE A 9 -7.98 57.07 3.57
N LEU A 10 -8.26 56.19 4.55
CA LEU A 10 -7.41 55.06 4.89
C LEU A 10 -7.62 53.93 3.86
N LEU A 11 -6.67 53.74 2.96
CA LEU A 11 -6.63 52.59 2.06
C LEU A 11 -6.16 51.38 2.86
N PHE A 12 -7.08 50.45 3.15
CA PHE A 12 -6.75 49.11 3.65
C PHE A 12 -6.21 48.27 2.47
N ILE A 13 -4.90 48.10 2.40
CA ILE A 13 -4.25 47.10 1.57
C ILE A 13 -4.38 45.76 2.27
N LEU A 14 -5.32 44.94 1.88
CA LEU A 14 -5.38 43.51 2.24
C LEU A 14 -4.15 42.83 1.61
N PRO A 15 -3.30 42.13 2.36
CA PRO A 15 -2.29 41.30 1.74
C PRO A 15 -2.99 40.10 1.04
N LEU A 16 -2.93 40.07 -0.28
CA LEU A 16 -3.21 38.86 -1.04
C LEU A 16 -2.15 37.82 -0.63
N ALA A 17 -2.53 36.88 0.21
CA ALA A 17 -1.74 35.68 0.43
C ALA A 17 -1.75 34.90 -0.89
N LEU A 18 -0.69 35.04 -1.66
CA LEU A 18 -0.36 34.11 -2.74
C LEU A 18 -0.19 32.72 -2.10
N GLN A 19 -1.25 31.92 -2.11
CA GLN A 19 -1.13 30.50 -1.90
C GLN A 19 -0.31 29.98 -3.11
N SER A 20 0.99 29.77 -2.88
CA SER A 20 1.83 29.00 -3.80
C SER A 20 1.18 27.65 -3.98
N ALA A 21 0.57 27.41 -5.14
CA ALA A 21 0.17 26.08 -5.55
C ALA A 21 1.44 25.24 -5.54
N SER A 22 1.54 24.33 -4.59
CA SER A 22 2.60 23.31 -4.55
C SER A 22 2.48 22.56 -5.87
N ILE A 23 3.45 22.72 -6.75
CA ILE A 23 3.60 21.86 -7.93
C ILE A 23 3.96 20.50 -7.34
N ALA A 24 3.04 19.54 -7.40
CA ALA A 24 3.32 18.18 -7.01
C ALA A 24 4.60 17.72 -7.74
N GLN A 25 5.66 17.46 -6.99
CA GLN A 25 6.90 16.99 -7.57
C GLN A 25 6.63 15.61 -8.20
N SER A 26 7.19 15.37 -9.37
CA SER A 26 7.13 14.07 -10.02
C SER A 26 7.75 12.99 -9.13
N PRO A 27 7.24 11.75 -9.16
CA PRO A 27 7.84 10.66 -8.41
C PRO A 27 9.35 10.56 -8.66
N LYS A 28 10.15 10.38 -7.61
CA LYS A 28 11.59 10.14 -7.71
C LYS A 28 11.83 8.64 -7.72
N PHE A 29 12.26 8.11 -8.85
CA PHE A 29 12.64 6.70 -9.03
C PHE A 29 14.10 6.52 -8.63
N VAL A 30 14.37 5.56 -7.75
CA VAL A 30 15.72 5.33 -7.19
C VAL A 30 16.20 3.96 -7.65
N ALA A 31 17.24 3.95 -8.46
CA ALA A 31 17.87 2.72 -8.95
C ALA A 31 18.58 1.95 -7.83
N GLY A 32 18.46 0.63 -7.83
CA GLY A 32 19.03 -0.25 -6.82
C GLY A 32 20.20 -1.10 -7.26
N GLY A 33 20.62 -0.98 -8.50
CA GLY A 33 21.67 -1.79 -9.14
C GLY A 33 21.39 -1.87 -10.63
N ALA A 34 22.16 -2.64 -11.38
CA ALA A 34 21.95 -2.76 -12.81
C ALA A 34 20.49 -3.14 -13.12
N ASP A 35 19.80 -2.27 -13.84
CA ASP A 35 18.49 -2.47 -14.46
C ASP A 35 17.26 -2.60 -13.53
N SER A 36 17.34 -2.30 -12.22
CA SER A 36 16.20 -2.36 -11.31
C SER A 36 15.97 -1.06 -10.55
N VAL A 37 14.68 -0.73 -10.28
CA VAL A 37 14.29 0.32 -9.34
C VAL A 37 14.09 -0.31 -7.98
N SER A 38 14.84 0.16 -6.98
CA SER A 38 14.70 -0.31 -5.60
C SER A 38 13.58 0.36 -4.85
N ALA A 39 13.32 1.63 -5.17
CA ALA A 39 12.28 2.39 -4.48
C ALA A 39 11.76 3.57 -5.33
N VAL A 40 10.54 3.99 -5.02
CA VAL A 40 9.95 5.22 -5.55
C VAL A 40 9.55 6.11 -4.39
N VAL A 41 10.09 7.33 -4.34
CA VAL A 41 9.76 8.36 -3.36
C VAL A 41 8.72 9.31 -3.96
N ILE A 42 7.64 9.55 -3.22
CA ILE A 42 6.56 10.43 -3.66
C ILE A 42 6.15 11.40 -2.57
N ASP A 43 5.91 12.65 -2.95
CA ASP A 43 5.37 13.67 -2.06
C ASP A 43 3.93 13.37 -1.63
N ASP A 44 3.42 14.11 -0.65
CA ASP A 44 2.01 14.04 -0.27
C ASP A 44 1.16 14.55 -1.44
N CYS A 45 0.56 13.63 -2.16
CA CYS A 45 -0.31 13.89 -3.29
C CYS A 45 -1.44 12.84 -3.31
N PRO A 46 -2.53 13.07 -4.06
CA PRO A 46 -3.55 12.05 -4.25
C PRO A 46 -2.96 10.79 -4.86
N LEU A 47 -3.34 9.61 -4.35
CA LEU A 47 -2.87 8.31 -4.82
C LEU A 47 -4.04 7.46 -5.30
N LEU A 48 -3.96 6.96 -6.53
CA LEU A 48 -4.92 6.03 -7.10
C LEU A 48 -4.51 4.60 -6.72
N HIS A 49 -5.35 3.88 -6.01
CA HIS A 49 -5.18 2.45 -5.72
C HIS A 49 -6.19 1.63 -6.52
N SER A 50 -5.71 0.74 -7.38
CA SER A 50 -6.58 -0.13 -8.18
C SER A 50 -6.96 -1.42 -7.45
N SER A 51 -8.07 -2.03 -7.87
CA SER A 51 -8.35 -3.44 -7.58
C SER A 51 -7.37 -4.34 -8.35
N GLN A 52 -7.29 -5.60 -7.95
CA GLN A 52 -6.59 -6.61 -8.73
C GLN A 52 -7.34 -6.86 -10.06
N MET A 53 -6.65 -6.69 -11.15
CA MET A 53 -7.15 -6.85 -12.53
C MET A 53 -6.57 -8.13 -13.11
N TRP A 54 -7.41 -9.04 -13.61
CA TRP A 54 -7.01 -10.38 -14.12
C TRP A 54 -7.19 -10.51 -15.62
N SER A 55 -6.30 -11.25 -16.29
CA SER A 55 -6.43 -11.59 -17.70
C SER A 55 -5.66 -12.88 -18.05
N THR A 56 -5.95 -13.46 -19.20
CA THR A 56 -5.12 -14.46 -19.90
C THR A 56 -4.13 -13.78 -20.85
N ASP A 57 -4.37 -12.50 -21.17
CA ASP A 57 -3.63 -11.70 -22.15
C ASP A 57 -3.06 -10.44 -21.48
N THR A 58 -1.74 -10.29 -21.53
CA THR A 58 -1.03 -9.16 -20.91
C THR A 58 -1.34 -7.83 -21.59
N GLU A 59 -1.47 -7.81 -22.93
CA GLU A 59 -1.78 -6.58 -23.66
C GLU A 59 -3.20 -6.09 -23.35
N GLN A 60 -4.18 -6.99 -23.32
CA GLN A 60 -5.54 -6.65 -22.90
C GLN A 60 -5.58 -6.12 -21.46
N LEU A 61 -4.81 -6.75 -20.56
CA LEU A 61 -4.69 -6.29 -19.17
C LEU A 61 -4.12 -4.87 -19.11
N TRP A 62 -3.07 -4.60 -19.89
CA TRP A 62 -2.42 -3.29 -19.93
C TRP A 62 -3.33 -2.19 -20.50
N GLN A 63 -4.09 -2.48 -21.53
CA GLN A 63 -5.09 -1.54 -22.07
C GLN A 63 -6.13 -1.15 -21.01
N ARG A 64 -6.55 -2.07 -20.16
CA ARG A 64 -7.46 -1.80 -19.04
C ARG A 64 -6.80 -0.92 -17.98
N VAL A 65 -5.51 -1.15 -17.66
CA VAL A 65 -4.73 -0.26 -16.78
C VAL A 65 -4.72 1.17 -17.34
N GLN A 66 -4.41 1.33 -18.63
CA GLN A 66 -4.39 2.64 -19.29
C GLN A 66 -5.76 3.32 -19.28
N ALA A 67 -6.84 2.56 -19.51
CA ALA A 67 -8.21 3.09 -19.48
C ALA A 67 -8.57 3.61 -18.07
N LEU A 68 -8.25 2.85 -17.02
CA LEU A 68 -8.50 3.24 -15.63
C LEU A 68 -7.66 4.47 -15.21
N LEU A 69 -6.39 4.54 -15.62
CA LEU A 69 -5.53 5.71 -15.42
C LEU A 69 -6.10 6.95 -16.14
N LYS A 70 -6.47 6.82 -17.40
CA LYS A 70 -7.09 7.91 -18.17
C LYS A 70 -8.38 8.42 -17.52
N LYS A 71 -9.22 7.52 -17.02
CA LYS A 71 -10.46 7.87 -16.31
C LYS A 71 -10.17 8.67 -15.03
N SER A 72 -9.06 8.41 -14.37
CA SER A 72 -8.60 9.15 -13.19
C SER A 72 -7.74 10.37 -13.53
N ARG A 73 -7.68 10.77 -14.82
CA ARG A 73 -6.85 11.88 -15.33
C ARG A 73 -5.36 11.70 -15.05
N SER A 74 -4.90 10.45 -15.10
CA SER A 74 -3.51 10.05 -14.89
C SER A 74 -2.97 9.31 -16.13
N ASP A 75 -1.72 8.89 -16.09
CA ASP A 75 -1.08 8.09 -17.13
C ASP A 75 -0.05 7.11 -16.54
N THR A 76 0.53 6.27 -17.38
CA THR A 76 1.47 5.24 -16.96
C THR A 76 2.75 5.78 -16.31
N SER A 77 3.16 7.02 -16.63
CA SER A 77 4.35 7.64 -16.01
C SER A 77 4.14 8.02 -14.55
N SER A 78 2.90 7.98 -14.07
CA SER A 78 2.53 8.26 -12.67
C SER A 78 2.47 7.01 -11.79
N ILE A 79 2.61 5.81 -12.37
CA ILE A 79 2.61 4.57 -11.58
C ILE A 79 3.85 4.54 -10.71
N VAL A 80 3.66 4.39 -9.40
CA VAL A 80 4.74 4.36 -8.40
C VAL A 80 4.96 2.95 -7.86
N LYS A 81 3.93 2.11 -7.87
CA LYS A 81 3.98 0.72 -7.39
C LYS A 81 3.18 -0.18 -8.32
N LEU A 82 3.73 -1.35 -8.64
CA LEU A 82 3.05 -2.46 -9.27
C LEU A 82 3.16 -3.70 -8.39
N ASN A 83 2.05 -4.38 -8.15
CA ASN A 83 2.04 -5.73 -7.64
C ASN A 83 1.63 -6.66 -8.79
N LEU A 84 2.48 -7.64 -9.11
CA LEU A 84 2.29 -8.58 -10.21
C LEU A 84 1.99 -9.97 -9.66
N TYR A 85 1.06 -10.66 -10.29
CA TYR A 85 0.64 -11.99 -9.88
C TYR A 85 0.55 -12.89 -11.10
N ALA A 86 0.97 -14.14 -10.97
CA ALA A 86 0.77 -15.16 -12.00
C ALA A 86 0.57 -16.53 -11.36
N ILE A 87 0.08 -17.48 -12.15
CA ILE A 87 -0.25 -18.84 -11.69
C ILE A 87 0.97 -19.75 -11.55
N SER A 88 2.12 -19.38 -12.13
CA SER A 88 3.38 -20.12 -11.99
C SER A 88 4.60 -19.20 -12.06
N PRO A 89 5.77 -19.65 -11.56
CA PRO A 89 7.02 -18.89 -11.66
C PRO A 89 7.41 -18.50 -13.08
N GLU A 90 7.26 -19.42 -14.03
CA GLU A 90 7.61 -19.20 -15.43
C GLU A 90 6.72 -18.13 -16.04
N ARG A 91 5.40 -18.21 -15.76
CA ARG A 91 4.44 -17.22 -16.24
C ARG A 91 4.68 -15.84 -15.58
N LEU A 92 5.06 -15.83 -14.30
CA LEU A 92 5.37 -14.60 -13.57
C LEU A 92 6.61 -13.91 -14.18
N ALA A 93 7.68 -14.66 -14.48
CA ALA A 93 8.90 -14.10 -15.06
C ALA A 93 8.64 -13.48 -16.46
N VAL A 94 7.86 -14.16 -17.30
CA VAL A 94 7.47 -13.61 -18.62
C VAL A 94 6.59 -12.38 -18.47
N PHE A 95 5.63 -12.42 -17.55
CA PHE A 95 4.72 -11.31 -17.30
C PHE A 95 5.44 -10.08 -16.75
N GLU A 96 6.35 -10.28 -15.79
CA GLU A 96 7.16 -9.19 -15.21
C GLU A 96 8.03 -8.52 -16.27
N ALA A 97 8.73 -9.30 -17.09
CA ALA A 97 9.54 -8.78 -18.19
C ALA A 97 8.70 -7.95 -19.18
N ASP A 98 7.57 -8.50 -19.64
CA ASP A 98 6.65 -7.83 -20.57
C ASP A 98 6.08 -6.51 -20.00
N ILE A 99 5.75 -6.49 -18.72
CA ILE A 99 5.27 -5.26 -18.06
C ILE A 99 6.42 -4.24 -17.92
N LEU A 100 7.62 -4.65 -17.53
CA LEU A 100 8.74 -3.74 -17.30
C LEU A 100 9.27 -3.11 -18.58
N GLU A 101 9.20 -3.79 -19.73
CA GLU A 101 9.54 -3.24 -21.04
C GLU A 101 8.68 -2.02 -21.43
N ARG A 102 7.52 -1.84 -20.81
CA ARG A 102 6.61 -0.72 -21.05
C ARG A 102 7.02 0.58 -20.35
N PHE A 103 8.05 0.51 -19.52
CA PHE A 103 8.59 1.65 -18.78
C PHE A 103 10.03 1.94 -19.19
N PRO A 104 10.42 3.22 -19.34
CA PRO A 104 11.83 3.59 -19.45
C PRO A 104 12.57 3.13 -18.17
N ASP A 105 13.80 2.65 -18.31
CA ASP A 105 14.61 2.15 -17.18
C ASP A 105 14.72 3.13 -16.02
N THR A 106 14.77 4.42 -16.33
CA THR A 106 14.82 5.51 -15.34
C THR A 106 13.50 5.82 -14.65
N ARG A 107 12.40 5.17 -15.04
CA ARG A 107 11.04 5.43 -14.54
C ARG A 107 10.24 4.15 -14.29
N ARG A 108 10.91 3.05 -14.03
CA ARG A 108 10.24 1.82 -13.62
C ARG A 108 9.61 1.99 -12.24
N PRO A 109 8.34 1.60 -12.03
CA PRO A 109 7.73 1.60 -10.70
C PRO A 109 8.43 0.62 -9.77
N ALA A 110 8.22 0.77 -8.47
CA ALA A 110 8.59 -0.27 -7.52
C ALA A 110 7.70 -1.51 -7.76
N VAL A 111 8.29 -2.68 -7.96
CA VAL A 111 7.56 -3.91 -8.31
C VAL A 111 7.65 -4.94 -7.20
N CYS A 112 6.53 -5.57 -6.86
CA CYS A 112 6.47 -6.79 -6.04
C CYS A 112 5.75 -7.87 -6.84
N ALA A 113 6.35 -9.03 -7.03
CA ALA A 113 5.84 -10.10 -7.86
C ALA A 113 5.66 -11.39 -7.03
N VAL A 114 4.45 -12.01 -7.09
CA VAL A 114 4.09 -13.18 -6.28
C VAL A 114 3.28 -14.17 -7.10
N VAL A 115 3.64 -15.46 -7.01
CA VAL A 115 2.84 -16.55 -7.58
C VAL A 115 1.62 -16.80 -6.69
N THR A 116 0.44 -16.81 -7.30
CA THR A 116 -0.83 -17.13 -6.63
C THR A 116 -1.82 -17.69 -7.65
N PRO A 117 -2.67 -18.64 -7.30
CA PRO A 117 -3.80 -19.04 -8.14
C PRO A 117 -4.68 -17.82 -8.44
N LEU A 118 -5.22 -17.76 -9.64
CA LEU A 118 -6.08 -16.69 -10.10
C LEU A 118 -7.47 -17.23 -10.48
N PRO A 119 -8.54 -16.41 -10.38
CA PRO A 119 -9.91 -16.85 -10.71
C PRO A 119 -10.12 -16.99 -12.22
N ASN A 120 -11.19 -17.68 -12.60
CA ASN A 120 -11.71 -17.72 -13.97
C ASN A 120 -10.70 -18.18 -15.04
N ARG A 121 -9.76 -19.07 -14.69
CA ARG A 121 -8.69 -19.56 -15.58
C ARG A 121 -7.81 -18.45 -16.15
N THR A 122 -7.75 -17.31 -15.49
CA THR A 122 -6.79 -16.25 -15.84
C THR A 122 -5.38 -16.65 -15.42
N GLU A 123 -4.37 -16.12 -16.08
CA GLU A 123 -2.98 -16.52 -15.89
C GLU A 123 -2.12 -15.44 -15.23
N VAL A 124 -2.52 -14.19 -15.42
CA VAL A 124 -1.81 -13.03 -14.89
C VAL A 124 -2.78 -12.04 -14.26
N ALA A 125 -2.29 -11.31 -13.26
CA ALA A 125 -3.01 -10.22 -12.65
C ALA A 125 -2.05 -9.14 -12.16
N LEU A 126 -2.56 -7.93 -12.02
CA LEU A 126 -1.84 -6.85 -11.35
C LEU A 126 -2.81 -5.93 -10.58
N ASP A 127 -2.26 -5.26 -9.58
CA ASP A 127 -2.79 -4.03 -9.02
C ASP A 127 -1.68 -2.97 -8.99
N PHE A 128 -2.08 -1.70 -8.94
CA PHE A 128 -1.12 -0.61 -8.97
C PHE A 128 -1.49 0.54 -8.04
N VAL A 129 -0.46 1.31 -7.66
CA VAL A 129 -0.60 2.62 -7.07
C VAL A 129 -0.03 3.65 -8.04
N ALA A 130 -0.79 4.71 -8.33
CA ALA A 130 -0.35 5.78 -9.20
C ALA A 130 -0.57 7.16 -8.57
N ALA A 131 0.32 8.10 -8.83
CA ALA A 131 0.18 9.48 -8.41
C ALA A 131 -0.96 10.17 -9.18
N GLY A 132 -1.85 10.84 -8.46
CA GLY A 132 -2.89 11.66 -9.09
C GLY A 132 -2.34 12.99 -9.58
N LYS A 133 -2.74 13.40 -10.79
CA LYS A 133 -2.42 14.73 -11.35
C LYS A 133 -3.46 15.80 -10.99
N THR A 134 -4.41 15.48 -10.14
CA THR A 134 -5.55 16.34 -9.85
C THR A 134 -5.21 17.40 -8.82
N THR A 135 -5.64 18.62 -9.10
CA THR A 135 -5.50 19.73 -8.15
C THR A 135 -6.31 19.47 -6.89
N SER A 136 -5.78 19.85 -5.74
CA SER A 136 -6.35 19.63 -4.41
C SER A 136 -7.83 20.02 -4.24
N SER A 137 -8.39 20.84 -5.12
CA SER A 137 -9.81 21.24 -5.07
C SER A 137 -10.79 20.10 -5.34
N ASP A 138 -10.42 19.13 -6.18
CA ASP A 138 -11.31 18.03 -6.58
C ASP A 138 -11.39 16.90 -5.54
N PHE A 139 -10.42 16.83 -4.61
CA PHE A 139 -10.25 15.73 -3.63
C PHE A 139 -10.27 16.17 -2.16
N LYS A 140 -10.59 17.41 -1.87
CA LYS A 140 -10.60 17.95 -0.49
C LYS A 140 -11.65 17.33 0.45
N ARG A 141 -12.50 16.44 -0.05
CA ARG A 141 -13.69 15.96 0.70
C ARG A 141 -13.78 14.46 0.91
N GLY A 142 -12.68 13.72 0.78
CA GLY A 142 -12.68 12.28 1.05
C GLY A 142 -12.29 11.42 -0.15
N VAL A 143 -12.29 10.13 0.07
CA VAL A 143 -11.93 9.11 -0.91
C VAL A 143 -12.91 9.09 -2.07
N LYS A 144 -12.40 9.04 -3.30
CA LYS A 144 -13.21 9.02 -4.52
C LYS A 144 -13.11 7.68 -5.23
N VAL A 145 -14.26 7.13 -5.62
CA VAL A 145 -14.34 5.88 -6.40
C VAL A 145 -14.24 6.21 -7.89
N ILE A 146 -13.38 5.48 -8.60
CA ILE A 146 -13.26 5.46 -10.06
C ILE A 146 -13.65 4.08 -10.55
N ARG A 147 -14.50 4.02 -11.57
CA ARG A 147 -14.92 2.76 -12.21
C ARG A 147 -14.73 2.88 -13.71
N GLU A 148 -14.11 1.87 -14.29
CA GLU A 148 -13.98 1.71 -15.72
C GLU A 148 -14.29 0.26 -16.07
N ASP A 149 -15.43 0.03 -16.68
CA ASP A 149 -16.00 -1.30 -16.92
C ASP A 149 -16.09 -2.12 -15.60
N LYS A 150 -15.41 -3.26 -15.51
CA LYS A 150 -15.35 -4.10 -14.30
C LYS A 150 -14.25 -3.72 -13.31
N ASP A 151 -13.38 -2.77 -13.70
CA ASP A 151 -12.24 -2.38 -12.89
C ASP A 151 -12.58 -1.21 -11.97
N VAL A 152 -12.09 -1.29 -10.76
CA VAL A 152 -12.34 -0.29 -9.71
C VAL A 152 -11.02 0.24 -9.18
N ALA A 153 -10.98 1.52 -8.95
CA ALA A 153 -9.92 2.14 -8.17
C ALA A 153 -10.52 3.16 -7.20
N ARG A 154 -9.79 3.46 -6.14
CA ARG A 154 -10.11 4.57 -5.25
C ARG A 154 -8.94 5.54 -5.19
N ILE A 155 -9.26 6.82 -5.13
CA ILE A 155 -8.27 7.87 -4.91
C ILE A 155 -8.22 8.18 -3.43
N LEU A 156 -7.06 7.91 -2.83
CA LEU A 156 -6.64 8.40 -1.53
C LEU A 156 -6.32 9.89 -1.67
N PRO A 157 -7.03 10.81 -1.00
CA PRO A 157 -6.70 12.23 -1.03
C PRO A 157 -5.34 12.54 -0.39
N GLU A 158 -4.81 13.74 -0.62
CA GLU A 158 -3.71 14.28 0.17
C GLU A 158 -4.04 14.24 1.67
N GLY A 159 -3.01 14.08 2.50
CA GLY A 159 -3.16 14.09 3.95
C GLY A 159 -2.73 12.79 4.62
N LYS A 160 -3.38 12.49 5.73
CA LYS A 160 -3.04 11.33 6.56
C LYS A 160 -3.35 10.02 5.84
N ARG A 161 -2.40 9.07 5.86
CA ARG A 161 -2.52 7.74 5.27
C ARG A 161 -2.50 6.70 6.39
N ILE A 162 -3.49 5.81 6.39
CA ILE A 162 -3.65 4.77 7.41
C ILE A 162 -3.32 3.42 6.80
N TYR A 163 -2.48 2.65 7.49
CA TYR A 163 -2.18 1.26 7.19
C TYR A 163 -2.59 0.41 8.39
N ILE A 164 -3.58 -0.46 8.23
CA ILE A 164 -4.03 -1.40 9.25
C ILE A 164 -3.44 -2.77 8.92
N SER A 165 -2.75 -3.37 9.90
CA SER A 165 -2.18 -4.72 9.79
C SER A 165 -3.27 -5.76 9.53
N GLY A 166 -2.90 -6.91 8.98
CA GLY A 166 -3.80 -8.02 8.80
C GLY A 166 -4.55 -8.38 10.08
N GLN A 167 -5.87 -8.46 9.97
CA GLN A 167 -6.76 -9.00 10.98
C GLN A 167 -7.37 -10.29 10.48
N ALA A 168 -7.53 -11.25 11.35
CA ALA A 168 -8.08 -12.56 11.05
C ALA A 168 -8.92 -13.06 12.23
N ALA A 169 -10.20 -13.24 12.02
CA ALA A 169 -11.11 -13.76 13.02
C ALA A 169 -11.40 -15.25 12.77
N ARG A 170 -11.65 -16.00 13.84
CA ARG A 170 -12.14 -17.37 13.75
C ARG A 170 -13.60 -17.38 13.35
N GLY A 171 -13.98 -18.29 12.44
CA GLY A 171 -15.36 -18.51 12.02
C GLY A 171 -15.64 -20.00 11.82
N GLU A 172 -16.92 -20.37 11.86
CA GLU A 172 -17.40 -21.72 11.55
C GLU A 172 -17.22 -22.06 10.06
N ASN A 173 -17.23 -21.03 9.24
CA ASN A 173 -16.99 -21.09 7.79
C ASN A 173 -16.36 -19.79 7.32
N LEU A 174 -15.96 -19.75 6.04
CA LEU A 174 -15.31 -18.58 5.43
C LEU A 174 -16.15 -17.31 5.55
N ARG A 175 -17.45 -17.38 5.28
CA ARG A 175 -18.35 -16.21 5.36
C ARG A 175 -18.33 -15.62 6.77
N LYS A 176 -18.52 -16.44 7.80
CA LYS A 176 -18.52 -15.99 9.21
C LYS A 176 -17.15 -15.47 9.66
N ALA A 177 -16.07 -16.08 9.21
CA ALA A 177 -14.72 -15.59 9.46
C ALA A 177 -14.50 -14.22 8.79
N THR A 178 -14.97 -14.04 7.55
CA THR A 178 -14.87 -12.77 6.81
C THR A 178 -15.69 -11.66 7.49
N GLU A 179 -16.95 -11.92 7.81
CA GLU A 179 -17.83 -10.95 8.50
C GLU A 179 -17.19 -10.45 9.79
N LYS A 180 -16.72 -11.37 10.67
CA LYS A 180 -16.05 -10.99 11.92
C LYS A 180 -14.71 -10.27 11.72
N THR A 181 -13.96 -10.63 10.67
CA THR A 181 -12.71 -9.94 10.33
C THR A 181 -12.99 -8.50 9.88
N LEU A 182 -13.99 -8.30 9.02
CA LEU A 182 -14.43 -6.97 8.59
C LEU A 182 -14.93 -6.14 9.78
N GLU A 183 -15.73 -6.73 10.68
CA GLU A 183 -16.20 -6.05 11.90
C GLU A 183 -15.02 -5.55 12.75
N GLY A 184 -13.98 -6.38 12.97
CA GLY A 184 -12.76 -5.97 13.69
C GLY A 184 -12.00 -4.84 13.00
N LEU A 185 -11.95 -4.84 11.66
CA LEU A 185 -11.37 -3.74 10.88
C LEU A 185 -12.19 -2.45 11.03
N LEU A 186 -13.53 -2.54 11.01
CA LEU A 186 -14.40 -1.39 11.23
C LEU A 186 -14.27 -0.83 12.65
N ASP A 187 -14.11 -1.68 13.67
CA ASP A 187 -13.81 -1.23 15.03
C ASP A 187 -12.48 -0.46 15.09
N THR A 188 -11.48 -0.94 14.35
CA THR A 188 -10.19 -0.23 14.23
C THR A 188 -10.36 1.13 13.52
N LEU A 189 -11.18 1.22 12.49
CA LEU A 189 -11.51 2.50 11.82
C LEU A 189 -12.23 3.46 12.78
N ARG A 190 -13.22 2.99 13.54
CA ARG A 190 -13.94 3.81 14.55
C ARG A 190 -12.98 4.35 15.62
N PHE A 191 -12.02 3.54 16.09
CA PHE A 191 -10.97 4.02 17.00
C PHE A 191 -10.16 5.18 16.41
N LEU A 192 -9.97 5.19 15.08
CA LEU A 192 -9.27 6.25 14.35
C LEU A 192 -10.20 7.42 13.97
N ASN A 193 -11.46 7.42 14.39
CA ASN A 193 -12.51 8.33 13.95
C ASN A 193 -12.66 8.35 12.42
N ARG A 194 -12.67 7.15 11.80
CA ARG A 194 -12.83 6.93 10.36
C ARG A 194 -13.98 5.96 10.10
N GLU A 195 -14.52 6.03 8.90
CA GLU A 195 -15.68 5.27 8.44
C GLU A 195 -15.35 4.44 7.19
N THR A 196 -16.31 3.67 6.70
CA THR A 196 -16.17 2.82 5.50
C THR A 196 -15.81 3.61 4.24
N GLU A 197 -16.26 4.84 4.15
CA GLU A 197 -15.99 5.77 3.05
C GLU A 197 -14.52 6.20 2.99
N ASP A 198 -13.81 6.14 4.12
CA ASP A 198 -12.39 6.46 4.20
C ASP A 198 -11.48 5.29 3.78
N VAL A 199 -12.04 4.10 3.56
CA VAL A 199 -11.28 2.92 3.11
C VAL A 199 -10.89 3.10 1.65
N VAL A 200 -9.61 2.90 1.34
CA VAL A 200 -9.04 3.08 -0.01
C VAL A 200 -8.86 1.74 -0.72
N ALA A 201 -8.32 0.76 -0.04
CA ALA A 201 -8.09 -0.59 -0.58
C ALA A 201 -8.01 -1.63 0.54
N ILE A 202 -8.34 -2.86 0.22
CA ILE A 202 -8.12 -4.02 1.08
C ILE A 202 -7.34 -5.10 0.33
N LYS A 203 -6.43 -5.79 1.05
CA LYS A 203 -5.80 -7.01 0.55
C LYS A 203 -6.26 -8.18 1.40
N VAL A 204 -6.67 -9.24 0.73
CA VAL A 204 -7.28 -10.44 1.30
C VAL A 204 -6.35 -11.61 1.08
N PHE A 205 -5.88 -12.21 2.16
CA PHE A 205 -5.19 -13.50 2.14
C PHE A 205 -6.23 -14.59 2.37
N LEU A 206 -6.40 -15.48 1.40
CA LEU A 206 -7.50 -16.45 1.34
C LEU A 206 -6.95 -17.87 1.14
N THR A 207 -7.43 -18.83 1.92
CA THR A 207 -6.94 -20.21 1.84
C THR A 207 -7.33 -20.92 0.53
N LYS A 208 -8.47 -20.57 -0.05
CA LYS A 208 -8.98 -21.16 -1.28
C LYS A 208 -9.45 -20.06 -2.22
N MET A 209 -8.67 -19.76 -3.25
CA MET A 209 -8.97 -18.66 -4.19
C MET A 209 -10.31 -18.77 -4.90
N HIS A 210 -10.82 -19.99 -5.15
CA HIS A 210 -12.13 -20.19 -5.77
C HIS A 210 -13.31 -19.75 -4.86
N ASP A 211 -13.07 -19.57 -3.56
CA ASP A 211 -14.06 -19.09 -2.60
C ASP A 211 -14.09 -17.55 -2.47
N GLY A 212 -13.32 -16.84 -3.30
CA GLY A 212 -13.19 -15.37 -3.25
C GLY A 212 -14.52 -14.62 -3.42
N GLU A 213 -15.49 -15.20 -4.12
CA GLU A 213 -16.83 -14.61 -4.26
C GLU A 213 -17.57 -14.47 -2.94
N TYR A 214 -17.39 -15.39 -1.97
CA TYR A 214 -17.99 -15.28 -0.63
C TYR A 214 -17.41 -14.09 0.14
N VAL A 215 -16.11 -13.82 -0.04
CA VAL A 215 -15.47 -12.64 0.54
C VAL A 215 -15.98 -11.37 -0.12
N GLN A 216 -16.08 -11.34 -1.45
CA GLN A 216 -16.63 -10.19 -2.19
C GLN A 216 -18.06 -9.88 -1.75
N GLN A 217 -18.88 -10.92 -1.57
CA GLN A 217 -20.26 -10.74 -1.09
C GLN A 217 -20.29 -10.12 0.32
N ALA A 218 -19.48 -10.62 1.26
CA ALA A 218 -19.40 -10.04 2.61
C ALA A 218 -18.88 -8.60 2.59
N VAL A 219 -17.93 -8.27 1.71
CA VAL A 219 -17.46 -6.89 1.50
C VAL A 219 -18.59 -6.01 0.95
N THR A 220 -19.36 -6.49 -0.04
CA THR A 220 -20.50 -5.74 -0.59
C THR A 220 -21.57 -5.48 0.48
N GLU A 221 -21.85 -6.45 1.33
CA GLU A 221 -22.82 -6.29 2.45
C GLU A 221 -22.31 -5.28 3.48
N THR A 222 -20.98 -5.26 3.74
CA THR A 222 -20.36 -4.37 4.73
C THR A 222 -20.24 -2.92 4.25
N PHE A 223 -19.82 -2.72 3.00
CA PHE A 223 -19.54 -1.39 2.44
C PHE A 223 -20.69 -0.80 1.63
N GLY A 224 -21.70 -1.60 1.29
CA GLY A 224 -22.80 -1.24 0.40
C GLY A 224 -22.45 -1.47 -1.08
N LYS A 225 -23.46 -1.91 -1.84
CA LYS A 225 -23.33 -2.16 -3.28
C LYS A 225 -22.91 -0.89 -4.02
N GLY A 226 -21.82 -0.98 -4.77
CA GLY A 226 -21.25 0.17 -5.50
C GLY A 226 -20.31 1.03 -4.66
N SER A 227 -20.17 0.72 -3.37
CA SER A 227 -19.24 1.39 -2.44
C SER A 227 -18.14 0.45 -1.94
N GLU A 228 -17.92 -0.69 -2.60
CA GLU A 228 -16.87 -1.62 -2.24
C GLU A 228 -15.49 -1.01 -2.52
N PRO A 229 -14.51 -1.18 -1.61
CA PRO A 229 -13.13 -0.80 -1.88
C PRO A 229 -12.52 -1.72 -2.94
N PRO A 230 -11.49 -1.29 -3.67
CA PRO A 230 -10.60 -2.16 -4.42
C PRO A 230 -10.12 -3.33 -3.58
N ILE A 231 -10.21 -4.55 -4.14
CA ILE A 231 -9.82 -5.78 -3.48
C ILE A 231 -8.65 -6.42 -4.24
N VAL A 232 -7.65 -6.90 -3.48
CA VAL A 232 -6.55 -7.71 -3.96
C VAL A 232 -6.59 -9.04 -3.24
N PHE A 233 -6.54 -10.16 -3.97
CA PHE A 233 -6.52 -11.51 -3.40
C PHE A 233 -5.16 -12.17 -3.57
N VAL A 234 -4.69 -12.81 -2.50
CA VAL A 234 -3.49 -13.66 -2.52
C VAL A 234 -3.81 -14.95 -1.76
N GLN A 235 -3.47 -16.10 -2.35
CA GLN A 235 -3.63 -17.37 -1.64
C GLN A 235 -2.58 -17.47 -0.53
N TRP A 236 -3.03 -17.94 0.64
CA TRP A 236 -2.16 -18.27 1.76
C TRP A 236 -2.47 -19.64 2.36
N GLN A 237 -1.53 -20.15 3.12
CA GLN A 237 -1.73 -21.37 3.92
C GLN A 237 -2.09 -20.98 5.34
N SER A 238 -3.25 -21.43 5.80
CA SER A 238 -3.75 -21.18 7.15
C SER A 238 -4.64 -22.33 7.63
N SER A 239 -5.11 -22.27 8.89
CA SER A 239 -6.04 -23.26 9.43
C SER A 239 -7.46 -23.07 8.89
N GLN A 240 -8.25 -24.14 8.91
CA GLN A 240 -9.66 -24.07 8.51
C GLN A 240 -10.49 -23.11 9.37
N SER A 241 -10.11 -22.90 10.64
CA SER A 241 -10.80 -21.96 11.53
C SER A 241 -10.40 -20.51 11.33
N VAL A 242 -9.34 -20.23 10.54
CA VAL A 242 -8.85 -18.88 10.18
C VAL A 242 -8.60 -18.86 8.69
N PRO A 243 -9.65 -18.95 7.85
CA PRO A 243 -9.50 -19.12 6.40
C PRO A 243 -9.17 -17.81 5.66
N VAL A 244 -9.27 -16.69 6.33
CA VAL A 244 -9.08 -15.35 5.74
C VAL A 244 -8.37 -14.42 6.70
N GLU A 245 -7.46 -13.59 6.17
CA GLU A 245 -6.87 -12.41 6.80
C GLU A 245 -7.07 -11.22 5.88
N ILE A 246 -7.38 -10.04 6.41
CA ILE A 246 -7.61 -8.83 5.63
C ILE A 246 -6.79 -7.68 6.21
N GLU A 247 -5.97 -7.03 5.38
CA GLU A 247 -5.31 -5.77 5.66
C GLU A 247 -6.01 -4.62 4.93
N LEU A 248 -5.85 -3.39 5.45
CA LEU A 248 -6.59 -2.24 4.95
C LEU A 248 -5.69 -1.01 4.81
N ILE A 249 -5.92 -0.25 3.73
CA ILE A 249 -5.39 1.09 3.51
C ILE A 249 -6.55 2.07 3.56
N GLY A 250 -6.39 3.18 4.29
CA GLY A 250 -7.42 4.21 4.43
C GLY A 250 -6.88 5.63 4.46
N TRP A 251 -7.79 6.58 4.32
CA TRP A 251 -7.53 8.00 4.49
C TRP A 251 -7.76 8.41 5.95
N GLY A 252 -6.80 9.14 6.52
CA GLY A 252 -6.85 9.59 7.92
C GLY A 252 -7.30 11.04 8.11
N GLY A 253 -7.77 11.71 7.05
CA GLY A 253 -8.12 13.13 7.08
C GLY A 253 -6.97 14.02 6.60
N ALA A 254 -7.13 15.33 6.76
CA ALA A 254 -6.13 16.31 6.34
C ALA A 254 -4.79 16.09 7.04
N ALA A 255 -3.69 16.44 6.37
CA ALA A 255 -2.35 16.41 6.93
C ALA A 255 -2.26 17.30 8.19
N ASP A 256 -1.41 16.90 9.14
CA ASP A 256 -1.17 17.64 10.35
C ASP A 256 0.34 17.72 10.61
N GLN A 257 0.91 18.88 10.27
CA GLN A 257 2.33 19.14 10.37
C GLN A 257 2.82 19.31 11.83
N GLN A 258 1.92 19.40 12.80
CA GLN A 258 2.27 19.51 14.23
C GLN A 258 2.44 18.14 14.90
N GLN A 259 1.95 17.08 14.25
CA GLN A 259 2.11 15.71 14.72
C GLN A 259 3.41 15.10 14.22
N GLU A 260 3.85 14.01 14.86
CA GLU A 260 4.94 13.18 14.34
C GLU A 260 4.60 12.69 12.91
N VAL A 261 5.63 12.55 12.05
CA VAL A 261 5.42 12.08 10.68
C VAL A 261 4.67 10.75 10.65
N VAL A 262 5.01 9.84 11.56
CA VAL A 262 4.34 8.53 11.68
C VAL A 262 3.98 8.24 13.12
N GLU A 263 2.73 7.82 13.33
CA GLU A 263 2.27 7.25 14.59
C GLU A 263 2.05 5.75 14.46
N TYR A 264 2.42 5.02 15.51
CA TYR A 264 2.29 3.58 15.64
C TYR A 264 1.27 3.30 16.74
N LEU A 265 0.08 2.81 16.36
CA LEU A 265 -1.08 2.78 17.24
C LEU A 265 -1.56 1.35 17.48
N THR A 266 -2.09 1.12 18.68
CA THR A 266 -2.79 -0.12 19.04
C THR A 266 -4.18 0.23 19.57
N PRO A 267 -5.27 -0.17 18.89
CA PRO A 267 -6.62 -0.03 19.42
C PRO A 267 -6.78 -0.73 20.77
N PRO A 268 -7.61 -0.22 21.67
CA PRO A 268 -7.69 -0.73 23.05
C PRO A 268 -8.21 -2.18 23.16
N ASN A 269 -8.94 -2.64 22.16
CA ASN A 269 -9.47 -4.01 22.04
C ASN A 269 -8.46 -5.01 21.45
N LEU A 270 -7.26 -4.55 21.04
CA LEU A 270 -6.22 -5.38 20.45
C LEU A 270 -4.95 -5.36 21.30
N SER A 271 -4.22 -6.46 21.30
CA SER A 271 -2.93 -6.54 22.00
C SER A 271 -1.81 -5.92 21.17
N ALA A 272 -0.91 -5.18 21.80
CA ALA A 272 0.31 -4.70 21.19
C ALA A 272 1.27 -5.87 20.85
N SER A 273 2.11 -5.66 19.85
CA SER A 273 3.16 -6.60 19.47
C SER A 273 4.50 -5.85 19.31
N PRO A 274 5.63 -6.43 19.74
CA PRO A 274 6.93 -5.79 19.56
C PRO A 274 7.46 -5.86 18.12
N VAL A 275 6.81 -6.61 17.24
CA VAL A 275 7.28 -6.86 15.85
C VAL A 275 6.31 -6.42 14.77
N PHE A 276 5.14 -5.89 15.15
CA PHE A 276 4.24 -5.20 14.22
C PHE A 276 3.28 -4.28 14.99
N SER A 277 2.92 -3.15 14.38
CA SER A 277 1.86 -2.26 14.86
C SER A 277 0.51 -2.69 14.31
N ARG A 278 -0.55 -2.49 15.07
CA ARG A 278 -1.92 -2.72 14.59
C ARG A 278 -2.29 -1.69 13.52
N VAL A 279 -1.84 -0.47 13.73
CA VAL A 279 -2.04 0.64 12.80
C VAL A 279 -0.75 1.46 12.72
N CYS A 280 -0.35 1.83 11.50
CA CYS A 280 0.56 2.93 11.26
C CYS A 280 -0.19 4.05 10.54
N ARG A 281 -0.03 5.28 11.01
CA ARG A 281 -0.61 6.46 10.39
C ARG A 281 0.49 7.45 10.02
N ILE A 282 0.65 7.72 8.72
CA ILE A 282 1.45 8.84 8.23
C ILE A 282 0.60 10.09 8.39
N ASN A 283 1.06 11.06 9.16
CA ASN A 283 0.33 12.30 9.42
C ASN A 283 0.59 13.38 8.37
N HIS A 284 1.76 13.36 7.75
CA HIS A 284 2.17 14.28 6.69
C HIS A 284 3.46 13.78 6.01
N GLY A 285 3.84 14.42 4.89
CA GLY A 285 5.12 14.19 4.23
C GLY A 285 5.10 13.07 3.19
N LYS A 286 6.29 12.64 2.79
CA LYS A 286 6.51 11.72 1.68
C LYS A 286 6.21 10.28 2.04
N SER A 287 5.93 9.46 1.02
CA SER A 287 5.93 8.00 1.11
C SER A 287 7.01 7.41 0.22
N ILE A 288 7.55 6.28 0.62
CA ILE A 288 8.54 5.50 -0.12
C ILE A 288 7.95 4.12 -0.37
N TYR A 289 7.76 3.77 -1.65
CA TYR A 289 7.35 2.43 -2.07
C TYR A 289 8.59 1.65 -2.46
N LEU A 290 8.86 0.52 -1.80
CA LEU A 290 9.99 -0.34 -2.11
C LEU A 290 9.58 -1.42 -3.10
N SER A 291 10.52 -1.82 -3.96
CA SER A 291 10.36 -3.06 -4.73
C SER A 291 10.42 -4.27 -3.81
N GLY A 292 9.90 -5.40 -4.25
CA GLY A 292 9.96 -6.65 -3.51
C GLY A 292 11.41 -7.05 -3.23
N LEU A 293 11.74 -7.30 -1.96
CA LEU A 293 13.09 -7.64 -1.51
C LEU A 293 13.17 -9.12 -1.16
N SER A 294 14.06 -9.84 -1.81
CA SER A 294 14.33 -11.26 -1.56
C SER A 294 15.79 -11.55 -1.85
N ALA A 295 16.52 -12.09 -0.90
CA ALA A 295 17.84 -12.66 -1.09
C ALA A 295 17.76 -14.13 -1.52
N PHE A 296 18.91 -14.72 -1.85
CA PHE A 296 19.02 -16.14 -2.17
C PHE A 296 20.04 -16.80 -1.25
N ASN A 297 19.56 -17.57 -0.30
CA ASN A 297 20.41 -18.39 0.55
C ASN A 297 19.71 -19.72 0.85
N ALA A 298 20.44 -20.82 0.89
CA ALA A 298 19.91 -22.13 1.21
C ALA A 298 19.57 -22.26 2.71
N ASP A 299 20.36 -21.63 3.59
CA ASP A 299 20.10 -21.55 5.02
C ASP A 299 19.00 -20.54 5.30
N ALA A 300 17.96 -20.93 6.03
CA ALA A 300 16.78 -20.12 6.28
C ALA A 300 17.09 -18.88 7.14
N ASN A 301 17.98 -19.00 8.13
CA ASN A 301 18.35 -17.85 8.96
C ASN A 301 19.13 -16.84 8.15
N GLN A 302 20.13 -17.33 7.38
CA GLN A 302 20.93 -16.45 6.54
C GLN A 302 20.12 -15.82 5.42
N HIS A 303 19.16 -16.53 4.84
CA HIS A 303 18.22 -15.98 3.86
C HIS A 303 17.44 -14.78 4.42
N VAL A 304 16.94 -14.91 5.65
CA VAL A 304 16.24 -13.80 6.35
C VAL A 304 17.21 -12.65 6.63
N VAL A 305 18.40 -12.93 7.18
CA VAL A 305 19.43 -11.91 7.46
C VAL A 305 19.82 -11.15 6.19
N ASP A 306 20.13 -11.87 5.11
CA ASP A 306 20.51 -11.27 3.83
C ASP A 306 19.40 -10.40 3.24
N THR A 307 18.13 -10.84 3.34
CA THR A 307 16.99 -10.06 2.86
C THR A 307 16.79 -8.78 3.68
N PHE A 308 16.98 -8.81 5.00
CA PHE A 308 16.98 -7.58 5.80
C PHE A 308 18.18 -6.68 5.50
N GLY A 309 19.35 -7.25 5.15
CA GLY A 309 20.49 -6.50 4.64
C GLY A 309 20.14 -5.71 3.36
N LEU A 310 19.42 -6.34 2.42
CA LEU A 310 18.91 -5.66 1.23
C LEU A 310 17.93 -4.53 1.60
N LEU A 311 17.07 -4.75 2.60
CA LEU A 311 16.15 -3.72 3.09
C LEU A 311 16.90 -2.49 3.62
N GLU A 312 17.88 -2.69 4.51
CA GLU A 312 18.65 -1.57 5.09
C GLU A 312 19.42 -0.82 4.00
N ASN A 313 20.04 -1.52 3.06
CA ASN A 313 20.74 -0.90 1.93
C ASN A 313 19.78 -0.07 1.07
N THR A 314 18.57 -0.60 0.78
CA THR A 314 17.57 0.11 -0.02
C THR A 314 17.04 1.34 0.72
N LEU A 315 16.77 1.23 2.02
CA LEU A 315 16.31 2.35 2.84
C LEU A 315 17.37 3.47 2.91
N ALA A 316 18.66 3.11 3.01
CA ALA A 316 19.75 4.09 3.01
C ALA A 316 19.81 4.91 1.70
N LEU A 317 19.53 4.30 0.53
CA LEU A 317 19.50 4.99 -0.77
C LEU A 317 18.40 6.07 -0.85
N VAL A 318 17.38 5.98 0.00
CA VAL A 318 16.22 6.89 0.05
C VAL A 318 16.15 7.68 1.35
N GLU A 319 17.28 7.81 2.05
CA GLU A 319 17.40 8.58 3.29
C GLU A 319 16.38 8.14 4.35
N SER A 320 16.23 6.81 4.52
CA SER A 320 15.33 6.19 5.49
C SER A 320 16.03 5.07 6.28
N SER A 321 15.31 4.43 7.18
CA SER A 321 15.79 3.27 7.94
C SER A 321 14.61 2.40 8.40
N SER A 322 14.91 1.21 8.97
CA SER A 322 13.90 0.33 9.55
C SER A 322 13.02 0.98 10.64
N GLN A 323 13.47 2.10 11.23
CA GLN A 323 12.71 2.90 12.20
C GLN A 323 11.53 3.68 11.58
N TYR A 324 11.53 3.83 10.25
CA TYR A 324 10.57 4.63 9.49
C TYR A 324 9.70 3.79 8.55
N LEU A 325 9.68 2.48 8.74
CA LEU A 325 8.76 1.59 8.05
C LEU A 325 7.34 1.80 8.55
N VAL A 326 6.37 1.83 7.64
CA VAL A 326 4.96 2.02 7.95
C VAL A 326 4.09 0.83 7.57
N LYS A 327 4.45 0.10 6.51
CA LYS A 327 3.73 -1.10 6.08
C LYS A 327 4.73 -2.19 5.70
N ALA A 328 4.40 -3.43 6.05
CA ALA A 328 5.15 -4.61 5.67
C ALA A 328 4.19 -5.76 5.31
N THR A 329 4.41 -6.38 4.16
CA THR A 329 3.83 -7.68 3.83
C THR A 329 4.96 -8.67 3.64
N TYR A 330 4.97 -9.73 4.45
CA TYR A 330 5.95 -10.80 4.41
C TYR A 330 5.35 -12.02 3.74
N TYR A 331 5.95 -12.46 2.64
CA TYR A 331 5.63 -13.74 2.02
C TYR A 331 6.70 -14.76 2.40
N VAL A 332 6.29 -15.88 2.97
CA VAL A 332 7.17 -16.98 3.39
C VAL A 332 6.65 -18.28 2.81
N THR A 333 7.54 -19.20 2.41
CA THR A 333 7.10 -20.44 1.76
C THR A 333 6.91 -21.60 2.73
N ASP A 334 7.53 -21.53 3.91
CA ASP A 334 7.55 -22.66 4.84
C ASP A 334 7.75 -22.22 6.31
N GLY A 335 7.63 -23.21 7.20
CA GLY A 335 7.73 -22.99 8.64
C GLY A 335 9.14 -22.63 9.14
N GLU A 336 10.19 -23.07 8.44
CA GLU A 336 11.57 -22.77 8.80
C GLU A 336 11.87 -21.28 8.59
N ILE A 337 11.56 -20.75 7.41
CA ILE A 337 11.66 -19.31 7.11
C ILE A 337 10.76 -18.50 8.03
N SER A 338 9.52 -18.96 8.26
CA SER A 338 8.58 -18.27 9.15
C SER A 338 9.12 -18.17 10.59
N SER A 339 9.78 -19.23 11.09
CA SER A 339 10.43 -19.26 12.39
C SER A 339 11.62 -18.32 12.46
N SER A 340 12.52 -18.40 11.45
CA SER A 340 13.70 -17.53 11.34
C SER A 340 13.31 -16.05 11.31
N LEU A 341 12.29 -15.69 10.52
CA LEU A 341 11.71 -14.35 10.49
C LEU A 341 11.18 -13.91 11.86
N GLY A 342 10.46 -14.81 12.56
CA GLY A 342 9.96 -14.55 13.92
C GLY A 342 11.06 -14.23 14.92
N GLN A 343 12.20 -14.93 14.83
CA GLN A 343 13.37 -14.75 15.70
C GLN A 343 14.21 -13.50 15.32
N TYR A 344 14.19 -13.10 14.06
CA TYR A 344 15.03 -12.01 13.57
C TYR A 344 14.38 -10.62 13.72
N ARG A 345 13.08 -10.48 13.47
CA ARG A 345 12.37 -9.19 13.56
C ARG A 345 12.57 -8.44 14.89
N PRO A 346 12.54 -9.11 16.08
CA PRO A 346 12.80 -8.41 17.34
C PRO A 346 14.20 -7.79 17.46
N LYS A 347 15.16 -8.24 16.65
CA LYS A 347 16.54 -7.71 16.65
C LYS A 347 16.68 -6.47 15.76
N VAL A 348 15.78 -6.29 14.79
CA VAL A 348 15.82 -5.21 13.80
C VAL A 348 14.87 -4.09 14.16
N TYR A 349 13.65 -4.43 14.61
CA TYR A 349 12.62 -3.44 14.83
C TYR A 349 12.70 -2.82 16.23
N ASN A 350 12.53 -1.50 16.28
CA ASN A 350 12.21 -0.83 17.52
C ASN A 350 10.80 -1.28 17.96
N PRO A 351 10.64 -1.87 19.16
CA PRO A 351 9.34 -2.39 19.60
C PRO A 351 8.24 -1.33 19.77
N LYS A 352 8.61 -0.04 19.75
CA LYS A 352 7.65 1.07 19.78
C LYS A 352 7.28 1.58 18.40
N ARG A 353 8.01 1.16 17.34
CA ARG A 353 7.85 1.67 15.98
C ARG A 353 7.91 0.55 14.90
N PRO A 354 7.36 -0.63 15.12
CA PRO A 354 7.34 -1.65 14.08
C PRO A 354 6.26 -1.31 13.04
N PRO A 355 6.43 -1.69 11.76
CA PRO A 355 5.44 -1.42 10.72
C PRO A 355 4.10 -2.12 10.99
N ALA A 356 3.01 -1.59 10.43
CA ALA A 356 1.77 -2.36 10.30
C ALA A 356 2.02 -3.53 9.35
N ALA A 357 1.84 -4.78 9.79
CA ALA A 357 2.32 -5.92 9.04
C ALA A 357 1.31 -7.06 8.91
N SER A 358 1.40 -7.75 7.76
CA SER A 358 0.82 -9.06 7.50
C SER A 358 1.91 -10.07 7.15
N LYS A 359 1.71 -11.34 7.49
CA LYS A 359 2.59 -12.44 7.11
C LYS A 359 1.79 -13.55 6.45
N ALA A 360 2.02 -13.78 5.17
CA ALA A 360 1.37 -14.83 4.41
C ALA A 360 2.33 -15.98 4.12
N THR A 361 1.96 -17.19 4.54
CA THR A 361 2.62 -18.41 4.05
C THR A 361 2.02 -18.77 2.71
N VAL A 362 2.84 -18.78 1.65
CA VAL A 362 2.43 -19.06 0.26
C VAL A 362 3.15 -20.30 -0.24
N PRO A 363 2.58 -21.08 -1.17
CA PRO A 363 3.24 -22.30 -1.68
C PRO A 363 4.56 -22.01 -2.38
N ILE A 364 4.63 -20.90 -3.10
CA ILE A 364 5.79 -20.45 -3.87
C ILE A 364 5.71 -18.92 -4.03
N ILE A 365 6.85 -18.23 -4.12
CA ILE A 365 6.89 -16.77 -4.31
C ILE A 365 7.08 -16.45 -5.80
N GLY A 366 8.29 -16.48 -6.31
CA GLY A 366 8.59 -16.26 -7.72
C GLY A 366 9.37 -17.43 -8.30
N SER A 367 10.52 -17.77 -7.75
CA SER A 367 11.29 -18.96 -8.12
C SER A 367 11.39 -19.92 -6.94
N GLN A 368 11.75 -21.17 -7.21
CA GLN A 368 11.96 -22.17 -6.15
C GLN A 368 13.05 -21.79 -5.12
N ARG A 369 13.91 -20.84 -5.48
CA ARG A 369 14.95 -20.32 -4.57
C ARG A 369 14.48 -19.19 -3.68
N GLN A 370 13.36 -18.55 -4.02
CA GLN A 370 12.78 -17.46 -3.23
C GLN A 370 11.88 -18.04 -2.15
N ARG A 371 12.41 -18.13 -0.93
CA ARG A 371 11.66 -18.62 0.24
C ARG A 371 11.09 -17.51 1.10
N PHE A 372 11.59 -16.27 0.92
CA PHE A 372 11.19 -15.08 1.66
C PHE A 372 11.17 -13.85 0.75
N LEU A 373 10.08 -13.07 0.82
CA LEU A 373 9.92 -11.81 0.10
C LEU A 373 9.29 -10.77 1.02
N MET A 374 9.82 -9.56 0.99
CA MET A 374 9.27 -8.40 1.70
C MET A 374 8.73 -7.38 0.72
N ASP A 375 7.47 -6.94 0.94
CA ASP A 375 6.84 -5.80 0.27
C ASP A 375 6.63 -4.69 1.30
N MET A 376 7.30 -3.55 1.13
CA MET A 376 7.44 -2.54 2.16
C MET A 376 7.05 -1.13 1.70
N ILE A 377 6.50 -0.34 2.65
CA ILE A 377 6.33 1.10 2.52
C ILE A 377 7.03 1.77 3.71
N ALA A 378 7.77 2.84 3.44
CA ALA A 378 8.48 3.65 4.43
C ALA A 378 8.15 5.14 4.27
N VAL A 379 8.65 5.96 5.18
CA VAL A 379 8.78 7.41 5.04
C VAL A 379 10.26 7.78 5.14
N PRO A 380 10.70 8.93 4.60
CA PRO A 380 12.06 9.42 4.83
C PRO A 380 12.34 9.56 6.34
N ALA A 381 13.57 9.34 6.74
CA ALA A 381 14.01 9.73 8.06
C ALA A 381 13.80 11.24 8.21
N LEU A 382 13.36 11.67 9.38
CA LEU A 382 13.33 13.08 9.68
C LEU A 382 14.75 13.62 9.54
N ASP A 383 14.96 14.59 8.65
CA ASP A 383 16.14 15.43 8.74
C ASP A 383 16.20 15.92 10.19
N THR A 384 17.15 15.39 10.95
CA THR A 384 17.61 16.09 12.11
C THR A 384 18.17 17.40 11.55
N MET A 385 17.32 18.42 11.45
CA MET A 385 17.80 19.78 11.31
C MET A 385 18.81 19.95 12.45
N MET A 386 20.09 19.88 12.10
CA MET A 386 21.12 20.31 13.02
C MET A 386 20.78 21.75 13.39
N PRO A 387 20.85 22.07 14.68
CA PRO A 387 20.60 23.41 15.19
C PRO A 387 21.56 24.43 14.58
#